data_e8e6ac8c08d6f5b3b1e44b491d5db843
#
_entry.id   e8e6ac8c08d6f5b3b1e44b491d5db843
#
_cell.length_a   1.000
_cell.length_b   1.000
_cell.length_c   1.000
_cell.angle_alpha   90.00
_cell.angle_beta   90.00
_cell.angle_gamma   90.00
#
_symmetry.space_group_name_H-M   'P 1'
#
loop_
_entity.id
_entity.type
_entity.pdbx_description
1 polymer ?
#
loop_
_entity_poly.entity_id
_entity_poly.type
_entity_poly.pdbx_seq_one_letter_code
_entity_poly.pdbx_strand_id
1 'polypeptide(L)'
;VERRHALAKLADERGLLILEDDAYIDLRFEGEKKPTMFSLSQKGSVLLFGTLSKTIAAGLRLGWCAGPEDVIAVLSRGRTDSLRNTYTSALAEWFIQTGKHAEHISQLRGIYSAKCEQMLAALEREMPAGTTWTKPKGGFFIWVTLPEGVDAVEMIATARENLVDYIPGPSFYSDGSGRRSLRLSFSNVSAEEIDAGISRLAATVKSALPVATPTD
;
A
#
# COMPACT_ATOMS: atom_id res chain seq x y z
N VAL A 1 15.63 9.86 1.29
CA VAL A 1 15.46 11.32 1.37
C VAL A 1 16.00 11.98 0.11
N GLU A 2 17.23 11.67 -0.33
CA GLU A 2 17.90 12.27 -1.50
C GLU A 2 17.06 12.20 -2.78
N ARG A 3 16.46 11.05 -3.11
CA ARG A 3 15.59 10.92 -4.28
C ARG A 3 14.37 11.83 -4.22
N ARG A 4 13.78 12.06 -3.02
CA ARG A 4 12.64 12.99 -2.84
C ARG A 4 13.08 14.42 -3.09
N HIS A 5 14.25 14.83 -2.56
CA HIS A 5 14.85 16.13 -2.84
C HIS A 5 15.12 16.34 -4.33
N ALA A 6 15.76 15.36 -4.97
CA ALA A 6 16.08 15.46 -6.39
C ALA A 6 14.83 15.59 -7.27
N LEU A 7 13.76 14.84 -6.93
CA LEU A 7 12.50 14.90 -7.67
C LEU A 7 11.76 16.22 -7.44
N ALA A 8 11.65 16.70 -6.20
CA ALA A 8 11.03 17.99 -5.89
C ALA A 8 11.78 19.14 -6.60
N LYS A 9 13.12 19.13 -6.55
CA LYS A 9 13.95 20.11 -7.25
C LYS A 9 13.73 20.06 -8.77
N LEU A 10 13.72 18.88 -9.36
CA LEU A 10 13.47 18.72 -10.80
C LEU A 10 12.10 19.27 -11.19
N ALA A 11 11.06 19.01 -10.39
CA ALA A 11 9.73 19.53 -10.62
C ALA A 11 9.71 21.08 -10.56
N ASP A 12 10.36 21.66 -9.54
CA ASP A 12 10.47 23.11 -9.39
C ASP A 12 11.24 23.76 -10.57
N GLU A 13 12.28 23.11 -11.09
CA GLU A 13 13.08 23.58 -12.22
C GLU A 13 12.34 23.47 -13.57
N ARG A 14 11.53 22.44 -13.73
CA ARG A 14 10.87 22.12 -14.99
C ARG A 14 9.40 22.58 -15.07
N GLY A 15 8.88 23.17 -14.00
CA GLY A 15 7.47 23.57 -13.93
C GLY A 15 6.51 22.36 -13.98
N LEU A 16 6.93 21.21 -13.44
CA LEU A 16 6.12 20.00 -13.38
C LEU A 16 5.32 20.00 -12.07
N LEU A 17 4.08 19.52 -12.13
CA LEU A 17 3.26 19.31 -10.95
C LEU A 17 3.37 17.86 -10.51
N ILE A 18 3.81 17.64 -9.28
CA ILE A 18 3.84 16.32 -8.63
C ILE A 18 2.56 16.11 -7.85
N LEU A 19 1.92 14.97 -8.03
CA LEU A 19 0.82 14.49 -7.19
C LEU A 19 1.41 13.47 -6.20
N GLU A 20 1.60 13.88 -4.94
CA GLU A 20 2.11 13.01 -3.87
C GLU A 20 0.95 12.37 -3.13
N ASP A 21 0.70 11.08 -3.38
CA ASP A 21 -0.30 10.30 -2.63
C ASP A 21 0.35 9.69 -1.39
N ASP A 22 -0.06 10.18 -0.23
CA ASP A 22 0.56 9.84 1.06
C ASP A 22 -0.44 9.14 2.02
N ALA A 23 -1.30 8.28 1.46
CA ALA A 23 -2.35 7.59 2.20
C ALA A 23 -1.82 6.69 3.34
N TYR A 24 -0.54 6.30 3.32
CA TYR A 24 0.07 5.36 4.26
C TYR A 24 1.20 5.92 5.11
N ILE A 25 1.51 7.22 5.02
CA ILE A 25 2.68 7.82 5.70
C ILE A 25 2.65 7.59 7.21
N ASP A 26 1.48 7.66 7.81
CA ASP A 26 1.32 7.52 9.26
C ASP A 26 1.37 6.06 9.74
N LEU A 27 1.28 5.11 8.83
CA LEU A 27 1.34 3.67 9.12
C LEU A 27 2.75 3.08 8.96
N ARG A 28 3.77 3.93 9.05
CA ARG A 28 5.16 3.49 9.12
C ARG A 28 5.46 2.98 10.52
N PHE A 29 5.81 1.71 10.65
CA PHE A 29 6.12 1.05 11.93
C PHE A 29 7.62 0.81 12.15
N GLU A 30 8.46 0.96 11.13
CA GLU A 30 9.92 0.81 11.25
C GLU A 30 10.66 2.02 10.66
N GLY A 31 11.68 2.51 11.37
CA GLY A 31 12.53 3.62 10.97
C GLY A 31 11.85 4.99 11.07
N GLU A 32 12.58 6.05 10.74
CA GLU A 32 12.12 7.43 10.86
C GLU A 32 11.09 7.83 9.79
N LYS A 33 10.20 8.75 10.14
CA LYS A 33 9.30 9.40 9.19
C LYS A 33 10.14 10.18 8.16
N LYS A 34 9.82 9.99 6.88
CA LYS A 34 10.51 10.71 5.80
C LYS A 34 9.76 12.01 5.49
N PRO A 35 10.48 13.10 5.14
CA PRO A 35 9.83 14.33 4.71
C PRO A 35 9.01 14.08 3.43
N THR A 36 7.87 14.75 3.32
CA THR A 36 7.08 14.74 2.07
C THR A 36 7.79 15.55 0.99
N MET A 37 7.54 15.23 -0.28
CA MET A 37 8.04 16.08 -1.38
C MET A 37 7.41 17.47 -1.31
N PHE A 38 6.16 17.55 -0.84
CA PHE A 38 5.48 18.82 -0.55
C PHE A 38 6.28 19.71 0.40
N SER A 39 6.84 19.13 1.49
CA SER A 39 7.67 19.90 2.44
C SER A 39 9.05 20.27 1.90
N LEU A 40 9.48 19.69 0.79
CA LEU A 40 10.78 19.89 0.17
C LEU A 40 10.72 20.81 -1.06
N SER A 41 9.54 20.98 -1.67
CA SER A 41 9.33 21.88 -2.82
C SER A 41 9.44 23.33 -2.38
N GLN A 42 10.20 24.12 -3.15
CA GLN A 42 10.41 25.55 -2.89
C GLN A 42 9.48 26.46 -3.70
N LYS A 43 8.98 25.95 -4.85
CA LYS A 43 8.12 26.70 -5.76
C LYS A 43 6.66 26.23 -5.78
N GLY A 44 6.29 25.34 -4.85
CA GLY A 44 4.93 24.82 -4.79
C GLY A 44 4.57 23.87 -5.94
N SER A 45 5.54 23.11 -6.44
CA SER A 45 5.32 22.14 -7.52
C SER A 45 4.75 20.81 -7.04
N VAL A 46 4.18 20.73 -5.83
CA VAL A 46 3.67 19.49 -5.25
C VAL A 46 2.28 19.68 -4.68
N LEU A 47 1.35 18.80 -5.07
CA LEU A 47 0.07 18.59 -4.41
C LEU A 47 0.18 17.35 -3.53
N LEU A 48 -0.04 17.52 -2.24
CA LEU A 48 -0.04 16.43 -1.27
C LEU A 48 -1.48 15.97 -1.01
N PHE A 49 -1.74 14.68 -1.22
CA PHE A 49 -3.02 14.04 -0.93
C PHE A 49 -2.90 13.15 0.29
N GLY A 50 -3.88 13.23 1.16
CA GLY A 50 -4.01 12.36 2.32
C GLY A 50 -5.43 11.88 2.54
N THR A 51 -5.58 10.84 3.33
CA THR A 51 -6.88 10.27 3.66
C THR A 51 -6.94 9.78 5.11
N LEU A 52 -8.11 9.83 5.71
CA LEU A 52 -8.39 9.24 7.01
C LEU A 52 -8.89 7.78 6.91
N SER A 53 -9.03 7.27 5.68
CA SER A 53 -9.54 5.91 5.43
C SER A 53 -8.63 4.81 5.98
N LYS A 54 -7.33 5.09 6.15
CA LYS A 54 -6.34 4.10 6.62
C LYS A 54 -5.96 4.28 8.08
N THR A 55 -6.28 5.43 8.66
CA THR A 55 -5.89 5.80 10.02
C THR A 55 -7.07 6.01 10.98
N ILE A 56 -8.30 6.16 10.46
CA ILE A 56 -9.52 6.21 11.28
C ILE A 56 -10.49 5.12 10.82
N ALA A 57 -11.16 5.35 9.69
CA ALA A 57 -12.09 4.37 9.13
C ALA A 57 -12.33 4.63 7.63
N ALA A 58 -12.30 3.58 6.83
CA ALA A 58 -12.54 3.66 5.39
C ALA A 58 -13.95 4.18 5.04
N GLY A 59 -14.94 3.88 5.89
CA GLY A 59 -16.34 4.31 5.72
C GLY A 59 -16.59 5.79 5.91
N LEU A 60 -15.68 6.56 6.53
CA LEU A 60 -15.83 8.01 6.67
C LEU A 60 -15.73 8.76 5.34
N ARG A 61 -15.10 8.20 4.34
CA ARG A 61 -14.88 8.79 3.01
C ARG A 61 -14.30 10.21 3.06
N LEU A 62 -13.34 10.43 3.97
CA LEU A 62 -12.67 11.71 4.14
C LEU A 62 -11.24 11.64 3.60
N GLY A 63 -10.91 12.60 2.75
CA GLY A 63 -9.58 12.88 2.26
C GLY A 63 -9.35 14.38 2.20
N TRP A 64 -8.10 14.77 2.03
CA TRP A 64 -7.69 16.17 1.93
C TRP A 64 -6.58 16.32 0.89
N CYS A 65 -6.44 17.54 0.40
CA CYS A 65 -5.37 17.94 -0.50
C CYS A 65 -4.75 19.25 0.01
N ALA A 66 -3.43 19.33 -0.01
CA ALA A 66 -2.67 20.53 0.28
C ALA A 66 -1.76 20.88 -0.90
N GLY A 67 -1.65 22.16 -1.23
CA GLY A 67 -0.86 22.62 -2.37
C GLY A 67 -0.88 24.13 -2.53
N PRO A 68 -0.35 24.67 -3.65
CA PRO A 68 -0.41 26.07 -3.97
C PRO A 68 -1.85 26.59 -4.06
N GLU A 69 -2.07 27.80 -3.56
CA GLU A 69 -3.41 28.38 -3.43
C GLU A 69 -4.15 28.48 -4.77
N ASP A 70 -3.47 28.90 -5.82
CA ASP A 70 -4.02 29.00 -7.17
C ASP A 70 -4.46 27.63 -7.72
N VAL A 71 -3.67 26.58 -7.52
CA VAL A 71 -4.00 25.22 -7.93
C VAL A 71 -5.17 24.68 -7.10
N ILE A 72 -5.17 24.87 -5.79
CA ILE A 72 -6.29 24.47 -4.90
C ILE A 72 -7.57 25.20 -5.28
N ALA A 73 -7.49 26.50 -5.64
CA ALA A 73 -8.65 27.27 -6.10
C ALA A 73 -9.24 26.69 -7.41
N VAL A 74 -8.43 26.25 -8.34
CA VAL A 74 -8.87 25.59 -9.57
C VAL A 74 -9.54 24.24 -9.26
N LEU A 75 -8.90 23.41 -8.43
CA LEU A 75 -9.44 22.11 -8.01
C LEU A 75 -10.80 22.29 -7.29
N SER A 76 -10.90 23.29 -6.43
CA SER A 76 -12.13 23.58 -5.69
C SER A 76 -13.30 23.98 -6.60
N ARG A 77 -13.03 24.69 -7.70
CA ARG A 77 -14.03 25.05 -8.73
C ARG A 77 -14.45 23.86 -9.58
N GLY A 78 -13.56 22.91 -9.81
CA GLY A 78 -13.85 21.69 -10.56
C GLY A 78 -14.63 20.64 -9.78
N ARG A 79 -14.86 20.84 -8.50
CA ARG A 79 -15.65 19.91 -7.69
C ARG A 79 -17.12 19.94 -8.09
N THR A 80 -17.68 18.76 -8.35
CA THR A 80 -19.11 18.56 -8.65
C THR A 80 -19.91 18.17 -7.40
N ASP A 81 -19.22 17.69 -6.35
CA ASP A 81 -19.81 17.35 -5.06
C ASP A 81 -19.87 18.59 -4.16
N SER A 82 -21.01 19.23 -4.09
CA SER A 82 -21.23 20.41 -3.24
C SER A 82 -21.40 20.08 -1.77
N LEU A 83 -21.52 18.82 -1.40
CA LEU A 83 -21.84 18.41 -0.03
C LEU A 83 -20.70 17.61 0.60
N ARG A 84 -19.95 18.23 1.52
CA ARG A 84 -19.16 17.47 2.49
C ARG A 84 -20.14 16.81 3.47
N ASN A 85 -19.85 15.57 3.84
CA ASN A 85 -20.54 14.98 4.97
C ASN A 85 -20.06 15.69 6.26
N THR A 86 -20.85 16.67 6.70
CA THR A 86 -20.53 17.54 7.84
C THR A 86 -20.39 16.75 9.13
N TYR A 87 -21.21 15.70 9.31
CA TYR A 87 -21.17 14.86 10.50
C TYR A 87 -19.85 14.10 10.58
N THR A 88 -19.43 13.40 9.53
CA THR A 88 -18.18 12.64 9.54
C THR A 88 -16.96 13.56 9.63
N SER A 89 -17.03 14.77 9.06
CA SER A 89 -15.97 15.77 9.17
C SER A 89 -15.82 16.26 10.61
N ALA A 90 -16.94 16.63 11.29
CA ALA A 90 -16.92 17.06 12.69
C ALA A 90 -16.45 15.95 13.63
N LEU A 91 -16.85 14.71 13.39
CA LEU A 91 -16.38 13.54 14.15
C LEU A 91 -14.87 13.34 14.02
N ALA A 92 -14.34 13.41 12.79
CA ALA A 92 -12.92 13.28 12.54
C ALA A 92 -12.13 14.42 13.16
N GLU A 93 -12.62 15.66 13.05
CA GLU A 93 -12.02 16.84 13.67
C GLU A 93 -11.93 16.66 15.20
N TRP A 94 -13.04 16.30 15.85
CA TRP A 94 -13.04 16.01 17.29
C TRP A 94 -12.03 14.94 17.67
N PHE A 95 -11.98 13.84 16.91
CA PHE A 95 -11.05 12.73 17.16
C PHE A 95 -9.58 13.17 17.06
N ILE A 96 -9.26 14.04 16.10
CA ILE A 96 -7.92 14.60 15.91
C ILE A 96 -7.59 15.59 17.04
N GLN A 97 -8.48 16.54 17.32
CA GLN A 97 -8.25 17.61 18.32
C GLN A 97 -8.10 17.07 19.74
N THR A 98 -8.76 15.97 20.07
CA THR A 98 -8.62 15.31 21.39
C THR A 98 -7.32 14.50 21.55
N GLY A 99 -6.45 14.43 20.55
CA GLY A 99 -5.23 13.63 20.55
C GLY A 99 -5.42 12.13 20.35
N LYS A 100 -6.68 11.65 20.36
CA LYS A 100 -7.01 10.22 20.20
C LYS A 100 -6.54 9.64 18.86
N HIS A 101 -6.48 10.47 17.83
CA HIS A 101 -5.95 10.04 16.52
C HIS A 101 -4.48 9.63 16.61
N ALA A 102 -3.64 10.42 17.28
CA ALA A 102 -2.22 10.12 17.43
C ALA A 102 -1.98 8.84 18.26
N GLU A 103 -2.77 8.67 19.33
CA GLU A 103 -2.76 7.45 20.14
C GLU A 103 -3.18 6.23 19.33
N HIS A 104 -4.26 6.34 18.56
CA HIS A 104 -4.75 5.28 17.68
C HIS A 104 -3.74 4.89 16.59
N ILE A 105 -3.07 5.85 15.96
CA ILE A 105 -1.99 5.59 15.00
C ILE A 105 -0.86 4.78 15.66
N SER A 106 -0.49 5.11 16.90
CA SER A 106 0.54 4.34 17.63
C SER A 106 0.13 2.89 17.83
N GLN A 107 -1.13 2.64 18.20
CA GLN A 107 -1.69 1.28 18.34
C GLN A 107 -1.71 0.55 16.99
N LEU A 108 -2.17 1.20 15.92
CA LEU A 108 -2.21 0.62 14.58
C LEU A 108 -0.82 0.22 14.08
N ARG A 109 0.21 1.02 14.35
CA ARG A 109 1.60 0.68 14.00
C ARG A 109 2.05 -0.62 14.67
N GLY A 110 1.74 -0.81 15.95
CA GLY A 110 2.04 -2.06 16.66
C GLY A 110 1.32 -3.26 16.06
N ILE A 111 0.01 -3.12 15.79
CA ILE A 111 -0.81 -4.17 15.19
C ILE A 111 -0.29 -4.57 13.80
N TYR A 112 -0.02 -3.60 12.94
CA TYR A 112 0.43 -3.89 11.57
C TYR A 112 1.87 -4.36 11.50
N SER A 113 2.76 -3.93 12.41
CA SER A 113 4.11 -4.50 12.56
C SER A 113 4.03 -5.98 12.85
N ALA A 114 3.27 -6.38 13.88
CA ALA A 114 3.12 -7.78 14.26
C ALA A 114 2.55 -8.65 13.12
N LYS A 115 1.51 -8.17 12.43
CA LYS A 115 0.92 -8.88 11.28
C LYS A 115 1.90 -9.01 10.11
N CYS A 116 2.67 -7.96 9.83
CA CYS A 116 3.71 -7.98 8.80
C CYS A 116 4.79 -9.01 9.12
N GLU A 117 5.32 -9.00 10.34
CA GLU A 117 6.34 -9.94 10.82
C GLU A 117 5.85 -11.39 10.72
N GLN A 118 4.60 -11.63 11.14
CA GLN A 118 3.99 -12.96 11.04
C GLN A 118 3.85 -13.42 9.59
N MET A 119 3.37 -12.56 8.68
CA MET A 119 3.24 -12.91 7.27
C MET A 119 4.61 -13.17 6.64
N LEU A 120 5.64 -12.38 6.98
CA LEU A 120 7.01 -12.62 6.52
C LEU A 120 7.57 -13.95 7.03
N ALA A 121 7.33 -14.30 8.28
CA ALA A 121 7.74 -15.58 8.85
C ALA A 121 7.00 -16.76 8.19
N ALA A 122 5.72 -16.63 7.90
CA ALA A 122 4.95 -17.63 7.19
C ALA A 122 5.44 -17.82 5.74
N LEU A 123 5.74 -16.73 5.04
CA LEU A 123 6.32 -16.79 3.68
C LEU A 123 7.68 -17.52 3.68
N GLU A 124 8.56 -17.21 4.63
CA GLU A 124 9.87 -17.86 4.76
C GLU A 124 9.75 -19.36 5.01
N ARG A 125 8.76 -19.77 5.81
CA ARG A 125 8.54 -21.17 6.18
C ARG A 125 7.91 -22.00 5.08
N GLU A 126 6.94 -21.43 4.35
CA GLU A 126 6.03 -22.19 3.49
C GLU A 126 6.34 -22.11 1.99
N MET A 127 6.86 -20.96 1.52
CA MET A 127 6.98 -20.71 0.09
C MET A 127 8.09 -21.55 -0.55
N PRO A 128 7.89 -22.03 -1.79
CA PRO A 128 8.92 -22.79 -2.49
C PRO A 128 10.13 -21.95 -2.87
N ALA A 129 11.26 -22.60 -3.06
CA ALA A 129 12.50 -21.99 -3.53
C ALA A 129 12.28 -21.19 -4.82
N GLY A 130 13.00 -20.09 -4.98
CA GLY A 130 12.83 -19.17 -6.12
C GLY A 130 11.74 -18.11 -5.90
N THR A 131 10.96 -18.18 -4.81
CA THR A 131 10.07 -17.10 -4.40
C THR A 131 10.85 -16.01 -3.65
N THR A 132 10.54 -14.75 -3.94
CA THR A 132 11.12 -13.61 -3.23
C THR A 132 10.02 -12.62 -2.85
N TRP A 133 10.28 -11.78 -1.82
CA TRP A 133 9.31 -10.79 -1.36
C TRP A 133 9.96 -9.56 -0.77
N THR A 134 9.20 -8.47 -0.76
CA THR A 134 9.61 -7.24 -0.08
C THR A 134 9.45 -7.36 1.42
N LYS A 135 10.29 -6.63 2.18
CA LYS A 135 10.16 -6.46 3.64
C LYS A 135 9.75 -5.01 3.92
N PRO A 136 8.45 -4.70 3.94
CA PRO A 136 7.96 -3.34 4.08
C PRO A 136 8.18 -2.80 5.49
N LYS A 137 8.41 -1.49 5.59
CA LYS A 137 8.59 -0.76 6.86
C LYS A 137 7.33 0.02 7.27
N GLY A 138 6.21 -0.28 6.66
CA GLY A 138 4.92 0.38 6.85
C GLY A 138 3.90 -0.03 5.80
N GLY A 139 2.69 0.49 5.92
CA GLY A 139 1.58 0.17 5.02
C GLY A 139 0.94 -1.18 5.31
N PHE A 140 0.34 -1.80 4.29
CA PHE A 140 -0.52 -2.97 4.41
C PHE A 140 -0.10 -4.16 3.55
N PHE A 141 0.96 -4.02 2.72
CA PHE A 141 1.18 -4.91 1.61
C PHE A 141 2.59 -5.48 1.57
N ILE A 142 2.67 -6.75 1.17
CA ILE A 142 3.90 -7.41 0.77
C ILE A 142 3.80 -7.70 -0.72
N TRP A 143 4.84 -7.36 -1.46
CA TRP A 143 5.00 -7.71 -2.86
C TRP A 143 5.78 -9.00 -2.96
N VAL A 144 5.22 -10.00 -3.63
CA VAL A 144 5.82 -11.32 -3.80
C VAL A 144 6.11 -11.54 -5.28
N THR A 145 7.28 -12.08 -5.58
CA THR A 145 7.66 -12.56 -6.91
C THR A 145 7.78 -14.07 -6.87
N LEU A 146 7.03 -14.75 -7.72
CA LEU A 146 6.92 -16.19 -7.79
C LEU A 146 8.12 -16.80 -8.51
N PRO A 147 8.36 -18.10 -8.36
CA PRO A 147 9.39 -18.84 -9.10
C PRO A 147 9.21 -18.72 -10.62
N GLU A 148 10.25 -19.04 -11.38
CA GLU A 148 10.16 -19.10 -12.83
C GLU A 148 9.14 -20.15 -13.28
N GLY A 149 8.40 -19.82 -14.34
CA GLY A 149 7.36 -20.68 -14.90
C GLY A 149 6.01 -20.60 -14.18
N VAL A 150 5.89 -19.87 -13.07
CA VAL A 150 4.61 -19.68 -12.37
C VAL A 150 4.00 -18.32 -12.73
N ASP A 151 2.74 -18.32 -13.15
CA ASP A 151 1.99 -17.15 -13.56
C ASP A 151 0.87 -16.83 -12.54
N ALA A 152 0.96 -15.65 -11.89
CA ALA A 152 0.00 -15.24 -10.88
C ALA A 152 -1.41 -14.97 -11.44
N VAL A 153 -1.54 -14.69 -12.74
CA VAL A 153 -2.85 -14.47 -13.36
C VAL A 153 -3.54 -15.81 -13.63
N GLU A 154 -2.81 -16.77 -14.13
CA GLU A 154 -3.35 -18.12 -14.39
C GLU A 154 -3.70 -18.86 -13.10
N MET A 155 -2.88 -18.67 -12.07
CA MET A 155 -3.03 -19.35 -10.77
C MET A 155 -4.21 -18.82 -9.93
N ILE A 156 -4.77 -17.63 -10.21
CA ILE A 156 -5.73 -16.96 -9.30
C ILE A 156 -7.03 -17.76 -9.08
N ALA A 157 -7.50 -18.48 -10.10
CA ALA A 157 -8.70 -19.31 -9.98
C ALA A 157 -8.49 -20.44 -8.97
N THR A 158 -7.40 -21.20 -9.12
CA THR A 158 -7.02 -22.28 -8.19
C THR A 158 -6.72 -21.74 -6.78
N ALA A 159 -6.12 -20.56 -6.68
CA ALA A 159 -5.90 -19.92 -5.37
C ALA A 159 -7.24 -19.64 -4.64
N ARG A 160 -8.25 -19.14 -5.36
CA ARG A 160 -9.58 -18.90 -4.81
C ARG A 160 -10.31 -20.16 -4.40
N GLU A 161 -10.19 -21.23 -5.19
CA GLU A 161 -10.68 -22.57 -4.81
C GLU A 161 -10.02 -23.06 -3.51
N ASN A 162 -8.75 -22.73 -3.31
CA ASN A 162 -8.00 -22.99 -2.08
C ASN A 162 -8.24 -21.94 -0.98
N LEU A 163 -9.26 -21.08 -1.11
CA LEU A 163 -9.65 -20.05 -0.13
C LEU A 163 -8.53 -19.04 0.18
N VAL A 164 -7.74 -18.67 -0.82
CA VAL A 164 -6.78 -17.56 -0.75
C VAL A 164 -6.94 -16.65 -1.96
N ASP A 165 -6.87 -15.34 -1.73
CA ASP A 165 -6.96 -14.34 -2.79
C ASP A 165 -5.78 -13.35 -2.71
N TYR A 166 -5.42 -12.78 -3.85
CA TYR A 166 -4.35 -11.78 -3.98
C TYR A 166 -4.62 -10.89 -5.21
N ILE A 167 -3.86 -9.84 -5.37
CA ILE A 167 -3.93 -9.02 -6.58
C ILE A 167 -2.72 -9.34 -7.46
N PRO A 168 -2.93 -9.85 -8.70
CA PRO A 168 -1.84 -10.17 -9.63
C PRO A 168 -1.07 -8.92 -10.06
N GLY A 169 0.22 -9.11 -10.33
CA GLY A 169 1.15 -8.04 -10.69
C GLY A 169 0.72 -7.16 -11.87
N PRO A 170 0.17 -7.68 -12.97
CA PRO A 170 -0.24 -6.84 -14.11
C PRO A 170 -1.19 -5.69 -13.76
N SER A 171 -1.94 -5.78 -12.65
CA SER A 171 -2.76 -4.67 -12.15
C SER A 171 -1.95 -3.43 -11.72
N PHE A 172 -0.63 -3.54 -11.63
CA PHE A 172 0.29 -2.49 -11.14
C PHE A 172 1.30 -2.03 -12.21
N TYR A 173 1.26 -2.60 -13.39
CA TYR A 173 2.16 -2.28 -14.50
C TYR A 173 1.36 -1.71 -15.67
N SER A 174 1.82 -0.59 -16.21
CA SER A 174 1.16 0.08 -17.34
C SER A 174 1.22 -0.68 -18.65
N ASP A 175 2.19 -1.59 -18.78
CA ASP A 175 2.43 -2.44 -19.96
C ASP A 175 1.86 -3.87 -19.81
N GLY A 176 1.18 -4.15 -18.67
CA GLY A 176 0.65 -5.48 -18.37
C GLY A 176 1.71 -6.52 -17.99
N SER A 177 2.96 -6.12 -17.79
CA SER A 177 4.03 -6.99 -17.29
C SER A 177 3.78 -7.41 -15.84
N GLY A 178 4.72 -8.13 -15.22
CA GLY A 178 4.63 -8.51 -13.81
C GLY A 178 3.79 -9.76 -13.55
N ARG A 179 3.56 -10.63 -14.55
CA ARG A 179 2.74 -11.86 -14.42
C ARG A 179 3.25 -12.84 -13.35
N ARG A 180 4.55 -12.78 -13.02
CA ARG A 180 5.16 -13.56 -11.92
C ARG A 180 5.01 -12.91 -10.54
N SER A 181 4.34 -11.78 -10.44
CA SER A 181 4.24 -11.04 -9.18
C SER A 181 2.80 -11.01 -8.67
N LEU A 182 2.66 -10.86 -7.37
CA LEU A 182 1.38 -10.65 -6.70
C LEU A 182 1.54 -9.77 -5.46
N ARG A 183 0.46 -9.12 -5.06
CA ARG A 183 0.39 -8.32 -3.85
C ARG A 183 -0.47 -8.99 -2.80
N LEU A 184 0.10 -9.23 -1.63
CA LEU A 184 -0.60 -9.69 -0.44
C LEU A 184 -0.95 -8.51 0.48
N SER A 185 -2.05 -8.64 1.22
CA SER A 185 -2.45 -7.69 2.26
C SER A 185 -2.53 -8.40 3.61
N PHE A 186 -1.87 -7.82 4.62
CA PHE A 186 -1.96 -8.29 6.01
C PHE A 186 -2.91 -7.45 6.88
N SER A 187 -3.61 -6.46 6.30
CA SER A 187 -4.33 -5.47 7.09
C SER A 187 -5.61 -6.01 7.74
N ASN A 188 -6.41 -6.79 7.01
CA ASN A 188 -7.76 -7.19 7.42
C ASN A 188 -7.88 -8.71 7.62
N VAL A 189 -6.88 -9.31 8.24
CA VAL A 189 -6.82 -10.75 8.55
C VAL A 189 -6.34 -10.96 9.97
N SER A 190 -6.75 -12.05 10.61
CA SER A 190 -6.23 -12.46 11.92
C SER A 190 -4.86 -13.14 11.78
N ALA A 191 -4.22 -13.43 12.92
CA ALA A 191 -2.97 -14.16 12.94
C ALA A 191 -3.12 -15.57 12.34
N GLU A 192 -4.18 -16.28 12.72
CA GLU A 192 -4.49 -17.62 12.24
C GLU A 192 -4.81 -17.63 10.74
N GLU A 193 -5.51 -16.61 10.25
CA GLU A 193 -5.82 -16.44 8.83
C GLU A 193 -4.55 -16.15 7.99
N ILE A 194 -3.56 -15.43 8.54
CA ILE A 194 -2.26 -15.21 7.88
C ILE A 194 -1.54 -16.55 7.66
N ASP A 195 -1.38 -17.36 8.70
CA ASP A 195 -0.68 -18.64 8.60
C ASP A 195 -1.41 -19.59 7.65
N ALA A 196 -2.72 -19.74 7.80
CA ALA A 196 -3.52 -20.59 6.93
C ALA A 196 -3.53 -20.11 5.47
N GLY A 197 -3.63 -18.79 5.25
CA GLY A 197 -3.62 -18.20 3.91
C GLY A 197 -2.29 -18.39 3.19
N ILE A 198 -1.17 -18.19 3.88
CA ILE A 198 0.16 -18.40 3.30
C ILE A 198 0.42 -19.89 3.01
N SER A 199 0.00 -20.80 3.89
CA SER A 199 0.11 -22.24 3.65
C SER A 199 -0.67 -22.67 2.39
N ARG A 200 -1.91 -22.18 2.22
CA ARG A 200 -2.74 -22.43 1.03
C ARG A 200 -2.13 -21.83 -0.24
N LEU A 201 -1.60 -20.61 -0.16
CA LEU A 201 -0.91 -19.96 -1.26
C LEU A 201 0.32 -20.78 -1.67
N ALA A 202 1.13 -21.22 -0.72
CA ALA A 202 2.31 -22.02 -0.97
C ALA A 202 1.97 -23.38 -1.65
N ALA A 203 0.90 -24.04 -1.21
CA ALA A 203 0.39 -25.26 -1.85
C ALA A 203 -0.01 -24.99 -3.31
N THR A 204 -0.73 -23.89 -3.55
CA THR A 204 -1.15 -23.47 -4.90
C THR A 204 0.06 -23.17 -5.78
N VAL A 205 1.06 -22.45 -5.28
CA VAL A 205 2.29 -22.15 -6.03
C VAL A 205 3.06 -23.44 -6.35
N LYS A 206 3.17 -24.35 -5.38
CA LYS A 206 3.84 -25.66 -5.60
C LYS A 206 3.16 -26.50 -6.67
N SER A 207 1.83 -26.48 -6.74
CA SER A 207 1.07 -27.20 -7.79
C SER A 207 1.20 -26.57 -9.19
N ALA A 208 1.53 -25.28 -9.25
CA ALA A 208 1.71 -24.53 -10.49
C ALA A 208 3.18 -24.56 -11.00
N LEU A 209 4.10 -25.12 -10.24
CA LEU A 209 5.49 -25.25 -10.68
C LEU A 209 5.59 -26.15 -11.93
N PRO A 210 6.41 -25.79 -12.92
CA PRO A 210 6.70 -26.68 -14.04
C PRO A 210 7.21 -28.03 -13.55
N VAL A 211 6.68 -29.12 -14.10
CA VAL A 211 7.22 -30.45 -13.85
C VAL A 211 8.64 -30.47 -14.40
N ALA A 212 9.63 -30.78 -13.56
CA ALA A 212 11.00 -30.93 -14.01
C ALA A 212 11.04 -32.04 -15.10
N THR A 213 11.32 -31.64 -16.34
CA THR A 213 11.59 -32.61 -17.39
C THR A 213 12.90 -33.27 -17.03
N PRO A 214 12.96 -34.63 -16.94
CA PRO A 214 14.23 -35.30 -16.73
C PRO A 214 15.18 -34.89 -17.88
N THR A 215 16.32 -34.35 -17.54
CA THR A 215 17.43 -34.17 -18.48
C THR A 215 17.98 -35.54 -18.76
N ASP A 216 17.75 -36.04 -20.00
CA ASP A 216 18.39 -37.24 -20.55
C ASP A 216 19.93 -37.10 -20.57
#